data_a4b07ade680898cdccabf58235edb07e
#
_entry.id   a4b07ade680898cdccabf58235edb07e
#
_cell.length_a   1.000
_cell.length_b   1.000
_cell.length_c   1.000
_cell.angle_alpha   90.00
_cell.angle_beta   90.00
_cell.angle_gamma   90.00
#
_symmetry.space_group_name_H-M   'P 1'
#
loop_
_entity.id
_entity.type
_entity.pdbx_description
1 polymer ?
#
loop_
_entity_poly.entity_id
_entity_poly.type
_entity_poly.pdbx_seq_one_letter_code
_entity_poly.pdbx_strand_id
1 'polypeptide(L)'
;MGMVLHLEGRVLDLNGKPVDGALVEIWQCDAQGIYDHPRQSGRDKRDSAFQGYGRMLAKTDGRYSFRTLKPVAYAGRSPHIHFKVATATGRLLTSQFYIGGEPGNDRDGVFRGIRDPRQRELIEMRLAPAPGKEAGALATTMDIVVG
;
A
#
# COMPACT_ATOMS: atom_id res chain seq x y z
N MET A 1 -10.36 0.35 16.46
CA MET A 1 -10.29 0.94 15.12
C MET A 1 -8.89 1.38 14.80
N GLY A 2 -8.50 1.32 13.54
CA GLY A 2 -7.15 1.68 13.12
C GLY A 2 -6.97 3.16 12.88
N MET A 3 -5.71 3.56 12.71
CA MET A 3 -5.35 4.92 12.35
C MET A 3 -5.57 5.12 10.85
N VAL A 4 -6.17 6.25 10.48
CA VAL A 4 -6.37 6.58 9.06
C VAL A 4 -5.03 6.89 8.41
N LEU A 5 -4.84 6.37 7.21
CA LEU A 5 -3.66 6.61 6.38
C LEU A 5 -4.10 7.18 5.04
N HIS A 6 -3.57 8.34 4.69
CA HIS A 6 -3.71 8.91 3.36
C HIS A 6 -2.49 8.50 2.54
N LEU A 7 -2.71 7.59 1.60
CA LEU A 7 -1.68 7.06 0.71
C LEU A 7 -1.84 7.69 -0.66
N GLU A 8 -0.80 8.36 -1.14
CA GLU A 8 -0.81 8.94 -2.47
C GLU A 8 0.54 8.77 -3.15
N GLY A 9 0.59 9.03 -4.43
CA GLY A 9 1.81 8.95 -5.21
C GLY A 9 1.51 9.08 -6.69
N ARG A 10 2.50 8.75 -7.52
CA ARG A 10 2.35 8.75 -8.97
C ARG A 10 2.83 7.43 -9.54
N VAL A 11 2.18 7.00 -10.62
CA VAL A 11 2.66 5.88 -11.43
C VAL A 11 3.55 6.48 -12.50
N LEU A 12 4.80 6.03 -12.54
CA LEU A 12 5.84 6.53 -13.44
C LEU A 12 6.39 5.39 -14.28
N ASP A 13 6.85 5.70 -15.48
CA ASP A 13 7.62 4.74 -16.30
C ASP A 13 9.10 4.77 -15.91
N LEU A 14 9.93 3.97 -16.57
CA LEU A 14 11.36 3.89 -16.29
C LEU A 14 12.11 5.19 -16.57
N ASN A 15 11.53 6.09 -17.35
CA ASN A 15 12.12 7.40 -17.65
C ASN A 15 11.62 8.49 -16.70
N GLY A 16 10.82 8.11 -15.70
CA GLY A 16 10.24 9.06 -14.74
C GLY A 16 9.04 9.82 -15.26
N LYS A 17 8.47 9.41 -16.40
CA LYS A 17 7.28 10.06 -16.96
C LYS A 17 6.01 9.49 -16.34
N PRO A 18 5.01 10.35 -16.08
CA PRO A 18 3.73 9.88 -15.57
C PRO A 18 3.05 8.91 -16.54
N VAL A 19 2.40 7.87 -15.97
CA VAL A 19 1.61 6.91 -16.72
C VAL A 19 0.13 7.24 -16.50
N ASP A 20 -0.54 7.68 -17.57
CA ASP A 20 -1.96 8.01 -17.55
C ASP A 20 -2.81 6.75 -17.52
N GLY A 21 -3.86 6.77 -16.71
CA GLY A 21 -4.90 5.75 -16.75
C GLY A 21 -4.48 4.36 -16.25
N ALA A 22 -3.37 4.26 -15.54
CA ALA A 22 -3.01 3.00 -14.89
C ALA A 22 -4.04 2.65 -13.81
N LEU A 23 -4.47 1.39 -13.78
CA LEU A 23 -5.34 0.91 -12.71
C LEU A 23 -4.48 0.55 -11.50
N VAL A 24 -4.70 1.25 -10.40
CA VAL A 24 -4.01 1.00 -9.12
C VAL A 24 -4.98 0.33 -8.17
N GLU A 25 -4.58 -0.80 -7.63
CA GLU A 25 -5.37 -1.57 -6.66
C GLU A 25 -4.54 -1.77 -5.41
N ILE A 26 -5.18 -1.65 -4.24
CA ILE A 26 -4.56 -1.98 -2.95
C ILE A 26 -5.45 -2.92 -2.18
N TRP A 27 -4.84 -3.76 -1.34
CA TRP A 27 -5.58 -4.57 -0.37
C TRP A 27 -4.71 -4.82 0.85
N GLN A 28 -5.35 -4.96 2.01
CA GLN A 28 -4.66 -5.10 3.28
C GLN A 28 -5.58 -5.67 4.37
N CYS A 29 -4.99 -6.04 5.50
CA CYS A 29 -5.74 -6.35 6.71
C CYS A 29 -6.38 -5.08 7.26
N ASP A 30 -7.54 -5.22 7.91
CA ASP A 30 -8.11 -4.13 8.69
C ASP A 30 -7.29 -3.87 9.97
N ALA A 31 -7.77 -2.98 10.84
CA ALA A 31 -7.08 -2.64 12.09
C ALA A 31 -6.94 -3.82 13.06
N GLN A 32 -7.68 -4.91 12.83
CA GLN A 32 -7.63 -6.12 13.64
C GLN A 32 -6.78 -7.22 13.00
N GLY A 33 -6.16 -6.94 11.85
CA GLY A 33 -5.33 -7.90 11.14
C GLY A 33 -6.10 -8.90 10.30
N ILE A 34 -7.30 -8.56 9.83
CA ILE A 34 -8.18 -9.48 9.09
C ILE A 34 -8.37 -8.99 7.65
N TYR A 35 -8.07 -9.86 6.68
CA TYR A 35 -8.31 -9.60 5.27
C TYR A 35 -9.77 -9.79 4.91
N ASP A 36 -10.21 -9.08 3.89
CA ASP A 36 -11.49 -9.35 3.21
C ASP A 36 -11.29 -10.46 2.17
N HIS A 37 -11.13 -11.68 2.66
CA HIS A 37 -10.91 -12.83 1.80
C HIS A 37 -11.91 -13.94 2.18
N PRO A 38 -12.60 -14.57 1.22
CA PRO A 38 -13.66 -15.56 1.54
C PRO A 38 -13.19 -16.71 2.41
N ARG A 39 -11.93 -17.08 2.32
CA ARG A 39 -11.35 -18.19 3.12
C ARG A 39 -10.69 -17.73 4.41
N GLN A 40 -10.68 -16.44 4.68
CA GLN A 40 -10.03 -15.90 5.87
C GLN A 40 -10.83 -16.26 7.11
N SER A 41 -10.18 -16.91 8.06
CA SER A 41 -10.75 -17.18 9.37
C SER A 41 -10.94 -15.87 10.12
N GLY A 42 -12.12 -15.68 10.75
CA GLY A 42 -12.43 -14.45 11.47
C GLY A 42 -12.87 -13.29 10.59
N ARG A 43 -13.25 -13.56 9.35
CA ARG A 43 -13.70 -12.53 8.41
C ARG A 43 -14.87 -11.69 8.94
N ASP A 44 -15.75 -12.30 9.70
CA ASP A 44 -16.89 -11.64 10.35
C ASP A 44 -16.49 -10.60 11.40
N LYS A 45 -15.23 -10.65 11.88
CA LYS A 45 -14.67 -9.70 12.84
C LYS A 45 -13.95 -8.53 12.15
N ARG A 46 -13.96 -8.50 10.84
CA ARG A 46 -13.35 -7.42 10.08
C ARG A 46 -14.00 -6.07 10.43
N ASP A 47 -13.21 -5.00 10.46
CA ASP A 47 -13.73 -3.64 10.64
C ASP A 47 -14.71 -3.32 9.52
N SER A 48 -15.97 -3.09 9.86
CA SER A 48 -17.02 -2.83 8.87
C SER A 48 -16.86 -1.49 8.15
N ALA A 49 -16.06 -0.57 8.70
CA ALA A 49 -15.78 0.72 8.06
C ALA A 49 -14.68 0.65 7.00
N PHE A 50 -13.97 -0.48 6.91
CA PHE A 50 -12.90 -0.69 5.94
C PHE A 50 -13.10 -2.04 5.22
N GLN A 51 -13.14 -1.99 3.91
CA GLN A 51 -13.43 -3.18 3.10
C GLN A 51 -12.18 -3.99 2.74
N GLY A 52 -10.99 -3.55 3.12
CA GLY A 52 -9.74 -4.26 2.84
C GLY A 52 -9.25 -4.17 1.39
N TYR A 53 -9.92 -3.38 0.56
CA TYR A 53 -9.63 -3.29 -0.87
C TYR A 53 -10.00 -1.91 -1.41
N GLY A 54 -9.14 -1.35 -2.26
CA GLY A 54 -9.39 -0.11 -2.97
C GLY A 54 -8.85 -0.17 -4.39
N ARG A 55 -9.45 0.60 -5.30
CA ARG A 55 -8.97 0.70 -6.68
C ARG A 55 -9.30 2.07 -7.25
N MET A 56 -8.42 2.57 -8.13
CA MET A 56 -8.71 3.76 -8.92
C MET A 56 -7.84 3.80 -10.17
N LEU A 57 -8.30 4.52 -11.17
CA LEU A 57 -7.49 4.86 -12.33
C LEU A 57 -6.62 6.08 -11.99
N ALA A 58 -5.32 5.99 -12.25
CA ALA A 58 -4.43 7.11 -12.10
C ALA A 58 -4.85 8.24 -13.05
N LYS A 59 -4.63 9.48 -12.62
CA LYS A 59 -4.95 10.66 -13.41
C LYS A 59 -3.93 10.85 -14.54
N THR A 60 -4.16 11.84 -15.41
CA THR A 60 -3.26 12.13 -16.55
C THR A 60 -1.83 12.42 -16.12
N ASP A 61 -1.63 12.97 -14.92
CA ASP A 61 -0.31 13.21 -14.35
C ASP A 61 0.24 11.98 -13.58
N GLY A 62 -0.41 10.83 -13.69
CA GLY A 62 -0.03 9.59 -13.04
C GLY A 62 -0.47 9.47 -11.58
N ARG A 63 -1.13 10.47 -11.03
CA ARG A 63 -1.47 10.50 -9.60
C ARG A 63 -2.55 9.50 -9.22
N TYR A 64 -2.34 8.85 -8.09
CA TYR A 64 -3.34 8.04 -7.40
C TYR A 64 -3.41 8.45 -5.93
N SER A 65 -4.53 8.16 -5.29
CA SER A 65 -4.68 8.41 -3.85
C SER A 65 -5.72 7.47 -3.26
N PHE A 66 -5.47 7.06 -2.02
CA PHE A 66 -6.39 6.24 -1.22
C PHE A 66 -6.46 6.78 0.19
N ARG A 67 -7.65 6.73 0.77
CA ARG A 67 -7.83 6.88 2.21
C ARG A 67 -8.07 5.48 2.77
N THR A 68 -7.14 5.00 3.55
CA THR A 68 -7.15 3.64 4.07
C THR A 68 -6.76 3.63 5.56
N LEU A 69 -6.34 2.51 6.08
CA LEU A 69 -5.88 2.39 7.46
C LEU A 69 -4.40 2.04 7.48
N LYS A 70 -3.70 2.51 8.52
CA LYS A 70 -2.34 2.07 8.76
C LYS A 70 -2.33 0.56 8.90
N PRO A 71 -1.52 -0.16 8.11
CA PRO A 71 -1.49 -1.62 8.17
C PRO A 71 -0.96 -2.12 9.51
N VAL A 72 -1.38 -3.32 9.89
CA VAL A 72 -0.97 -3.98 11.14
C VAL A 72 -0.31 -5.30 10.81
N ALA A 73 0.49 -5.82 11.75
CA ALA A 73 1.11 -7.12 11.61
C ALA A 73 0.02 -8.21 11.54
N TYR A 74 0.23 -9.20 10.69
CA TYR A 74 -0.73 -10.28 10.47
C TYR A 74 -0.02 -11.58 10.12
N ALA A 75 -0.39 -12.66 10.80
CA ALA A 75 0.07 -14.01 10.50
C ALA A 75 1.59 -14.13 10.32
N GLY A 76 2.36 -13.51 11.20
CA GLY A 76 3.83 -13.54 11.14
C GLY A 76 4.44 -12.60 10.10
N ARG A 77 3.61 -11.82 9.40
CA ARG A 77 4.06 -10.82 8.43
C ARG A 77 4.16 -9.45 9.09
N SER A 78 5.15 -8.66 8.67
CA SER A 78 5.26 -7.25 9.02
C SER A 78 4.06 -6.46 8.47
N PRO A 79 3.67 -5.32 9.09
CA PRO A 79 2.60 -4.50 8.53
C PRO A 79 2.89 -4.13 7.07
N HIS A 80 1.93 -4.36 6.18
CA HIS A 80 2.10 -4.11 4.75
C HIS A 80 0.78 -3.87 4.05
N ILE A 81 0.85 -3.17 2.92
CA ILE A 81 -0.25 -2.96 2.00
C ILE A 81 0.15 -3.61 0.67
N HIS A 82 -0.63 -4.56 0.18
CA HIS A 82 -0.44 -5.10 -1.16
C HIS A 82 -0.88 -4.07 -2.20
N PHE A 83 -0.16 -3.98 -3.29
CA PHE A 83 -0.61 -3.17 -4.42
C PHE A 83 -0.38 -3.88 -5.75
N LYS A 84 -1.19 -3.50 -6.71
CA LYS A 84 -1.11 -3.99 -8.08
C LYS A 84 -1.36 -2.82 -9.02
N VAL A 85 -0.54 -2.70 -10.05
CA VAL A 85 -0.71 -1.68 -11.08
C VAL A 85 -0.80 -2.38 -12.42
N ALA A 86 -1.85 -2.09 -13.17
CA ALA A 86 -2.03 -2.56 -14.54
C ALA A 86 -2.11 -1.36 -15.46
N THR A 87 -1.25 -1.32 -16.49
CA THR A 87 -1.23 -0.23 -17.45
C THR A 87 -2.08 -0.56 -18.68
N ALA A 88 -2.49 0.46 -19.43
CA ALA A 88 -3.25 0.29 -20.68
C ALA A 88 -2.46 -0.50 -21.74
N THR A 89 -1.13 -0.53 -21.66
CA THR A 89 -0.26 -1.27 -22.57
C THR A 89 -0.04 -2.72 -22.14
N GLY A 90 -0.71 -3.17 -21.07
CA GLY A 90 -0.63 -4.56 -20.60
C GLY A 90 0.50 -4.85 -19.61
N ARG A 91 1.20 -3.85 -19.13
CA ARG A 91 2.20 -4.04 -18.08
C ARG A 91 1.52 -4.27 -16.74
N LEU A 92 2.11 -5.15 -15.94
CA LEU A 92 1.55 -5.54 -14.65
C LEU A 92 2.65 -5.57 -13.61
N LEU A 93 2.42 -4.90 -12.48
CA LEU A 93 3.32 -4.93 -11.32
C LEU A 93 2.49 -5.26 -10.08
N THR A 94 2.93 -6.27 -9.33
CA THR A 94 2.34 -6.62 -8.04
C THR A 94 3.43 -6.63 -6.99
N SER A 95 3.25 -5.90 -5.90
CA SER A 95 4.21 -5.82 -4.82
C SER A 95 3.52 -5.42 -3.52
N GLN A 96 4.29 -4.97 -2.55
CA GLN A 96 3.79 -4.59 -1.23
C GLN A 96 4.53 -3.35 -0.75
N PHE A 97 3.80 -2.46 -0.06
CA PHE A 97 4.41 -1.37 0.69
C PHE A 97 4.58 -1.78 2.14
N TYR A 98 5.72 -1.48 2.73
CA TYR A 98 6.03 -1.72 4.14
C TYR A 98 6.19 -0.39 4.87
N ILE A 99 6.13 -0.42 6.20
CA ILE A 99 6.41 0.77 7.01
C ILE A 99 7.91 0.83 7.25
N GLY A 100 8.56 1.91 6.80
CA GLY A 100 9.98 2.12 7.01
C GLY A 100 10.32 2.20 8.49
N GLY A 101 11.39 1.54 8.91
CA GLY A 101 11.82 1.51 10.30
C GLY A 101 11.07 0.52 11.18
N GLU A 102 10.11 -0.23 10.64
CA GLU A 102 9.38 -1.25 11.40
C GLU A 102 10.30 -2.45 11.70
N PRO A 103 10.52 -2.80 12.99
CA PRO A 103 11.45 -3.89 13.33
C PRO A 103 11.06 -5.24 12.72
N GLY A 104 9.77 -5.49 12.52
CA GLY A 104 9.28 -6.74 11.95
C GLY A 104 9.71 -6.96 10.51
N ASN A 105 10.11 -5.91 9.78
CA ASN A 105 10.53 -6.04 8.38
C ASN A 105 11.72 -7.00 8.24
N ASP A 106 12.67 -6.95 9.15
CA ASP A 106 13.86 -7.79 9.12
C ASP A 106 13.55 -9.28 9.32
N ARG A 107 12.36 -9.59 9.79
CA ARG A 107 11.88 -10.96 10.00
C ARG A 107 10.81 -11.38 8.97
N ASP A 108 10.39 -10.46 8.12
CA ASP A 108 9.39 -10.74 7.10
C ASP A 108 10.05 -11.41 5.89
N GLY A 109 9.61 -12.61 5.54
CA GLY A 109 10.24 -13.41 4.50
C GLY A 109 10.18 -12.77 3.12
N VAL A 110 9.12 -12.04 2.81
CA VAL A 110 8.98 -11.35 1.53
C VAL A 110 9.92 -10.15 1.49
N PHE A 111 9.95 -9.33 2.54
CA PHE A 111 10.82 -8.16 2.62
C PHE A 111 12.30 -8.57 2.56
N ARG A 112 12.66 -9.60 3.30
CA ARG A 112 14.04 -10.12 3.31
C ARG A 112 14.49 -10.66 1.95
N GLY A 113 13.54 -11.10 1.12
CA GLY A 113 13.83 -11.54 -0.23
C GLY A 113 14.32 -10.43 -1.15
N ILE A 114 14.07 -9.16 -0.78
CA ILE A 114 14.55 -7.99 -1.51
C ILE A 114 15.92 -7.63 -0.93
N ARG A 115 16.99 -8.01 -1.63
CA ARG A 115 18.35 -7.87 -1.12
C ARG A 115 18.96 -6.49 -1.38
N ASP A 116 18.52 -5.81 -2.43
CA ASP A 116 19.04 -4.50 -2.79
C ASP A 116 18.39 -3.41 -1.92
N PRO A 117 19.18 -2.67 -1.10
CA PRO A 117 18.63 -1.60 -0.26
C PRO A 117 17.88 -0.52 -1.06
N ARG A 118 18.27 -0.25 -2.29
CA ARG A 118 17.59 0.74 -3.13
C ARG A 118 16.19 0.28 -3.50
N GLN A 119 16.00 -1.01 -3.76
CA GLN A 119 14.68 -1.57 -4.04
C GLN A 119 13.81 -1.57 -2.79
N ARG A 120 14.39 -1.82 -1.62
CA ARG A 120 13.68 -1.72 -0.33
C ARG A 120 13.14 -0.32 -0.09
N GLU A 121 13.92 0.71 -0.37
CA GLU A 121 13.48 2.09 -0.21
C GLU A 121 12.24 2.41 -1.06
N LEU A 122 12.11 1.82 -2.25
CA LEU A 122 10.98 2.06 -3.13
C LEU A 122 9.67 1.52 -2.57
N ILE A 123 9.71 0.63 -1.59
CA ILE A 123 8.51 0.02 -1.01
C ILE A 123 8.36 0.33 0.48
N GLU A 124 9.21 1.15 1.06
CA GLU A 124 9.11 1.56 2.45
C GLU A 124 8.38 2.89 2.58
N MET A 125 7.22 2.85 3.23
CA MET A 125 6.43 4.04 3.50
C MET A 125 7.05 4.82 4.66
N ARG A 126 7.18 6.13 4.49
CA ARG A 126 7.53 7.05 5.57
C ARG A 126 6.25 7.72 6.03
N LEU A 127 5.73 7.28 7.17
CA LEU A 127 4.49 7.81 7.71
C LEU A 127 4.76 9.10 8.46
N ALA A 128 3.94 10.10 8.20
CA ALA A 128 4.02 11.40 8.87
C ALA A 128 2.62 11.87 9.24
N PRO A 129 2.47 12.77 10.25
CA PRO A 129 1.18 13.36 10.53
C PRO A 129 0.59 14.03 9.28
N ALA A 130 -0.73 13.98 9.14
CA ALA A 130 -1.46 14.56 8.01
C ALA A 130 -2.22 15.83 8.48
N PRO A 131 -1.57 17.01 8.52
CA PRO A 131 -2.21 18.24 8.94
C PRO A 131 -3.40 18.58 8.02
N GLY A 132 -4.48 19.07 8.59
CA GLY A 132 -5.68 19.43 7.84
C GLY A 132 -6.57 18.25 7.51
N LYS A 133 -6.23 17.06 7.94
CA LYS A 133 -7.06 15.86 7.83
C LYS A 133 -7.65 15.52 9.20
N GLU A 134 -8.33 14.36 9.30
CA GLU A 134 -8.89 13.93 10.58
C GLU A 134 -7.82 13.80 11.67
N ALA A 135 -8.20 13.97 12.93
CA ALA A 135 -7.28 13.89 14.05
C ALA A 135 -6.57 12.54 14.10
N GLY A 136 -5.25 12.57 14.26
CA GLY A 136 -4.43 11.35 14.33
C GLY A 136 -4.15 10.69 12.98
N ALA A 137 -4.61 11.27 11.87
CA ALA A 137 -4.36 10.70 10.55
C ALA A 137 -2.89 10.83 10.16
N LEU A 138 -2.44 9.86 9.39
CA LEU A 138 -1.10 9.79 8.82
C LEU A 138 -1.16 9.97 7.31
N ALA A 139 -0.05 10.36 6.72
CA ALA A 139 0.10 10.47 5.28
C ALA A 139 1.43 9.88 4.82
N THR A 140 1.45 9.37 3.61
CA THR A 140 2.67 8.92 2.95
C THR A 140 2.55 9.11 1.45
N THR A 141 3.69 9.29 0.79
CA THR A 141 3.76 9.41 -0.67
C THR A 141 4.63 8.27 -1.20
N MET A 142 4.05 7.43 -2.07
CA MET A 142 4.74 6.29 -2.67
C MET A 142 4.60 6.35 -4.19
N ASP A 143 5.67 6.70 -4.87
CA ASP A 143 5.70 6.63 -6.34
C ASP A 143 5.97 5.20 -6.77
N ILE A 144 5.26 4.74 -7.80
CA ILE A 144 5.35 3.38 -8.32
C ILE A 144 5.94 3.44 -9.72
N VAL A 145 7.07 2.79 -9.93
CA VAL A 145 7.72 2.74 -11.24
C VAL A 145 7.37 1.41 -11.91
N VAL A 146 6.75 1.49 -13.10
CA VAL A 146 6.40 0.32 -13.89
C VAL A 146 7.33 0.22 -15.10
N GLY A 147 7.93 -0.95 -15.26
CA GLY A 147 8.94 -1.18 -16.29
C GLY A 147 8.44 -1.68 -17.61
#